data_4e3bc783a6e71fe8366f605ddd9827b1
#
_entry.id   4e3bc783a6e71fe8366f605ddd9827b1
#
_cell.length_a   1.000
_cell.length_b   1.000
_cell.length_c   1.000
_cell.angle_alpha   90.00
_cell.angle_beta   90.00
_cell.angle_gamma   90.00
#
_symmetry.space_group_name_H-M   'P 1'
#
loop_
_entity.id
_entity.type
_entity.pdbx_description
1 polymer ?
#
loop_
_entity_poly.entity_id
_entity_poly.type
_entity_poly.pdbx_seq_one_letter_code
_entity_poly.pdbx_strand_id
1 'polypeptide(L)'
;MLLVIDVGNTNIVAGVFDDKELVCHWRFSTDRSKTADEYGILLRSMFNYTRMPMDQIKAIIISSVVPPLIVPLCHMCERYFELTPMVVGPGIKSGISLRYDN
;
A
#
# COMPACT_ATOMS: atom_id res chain seq x y z
N MET A 1 -10.16 2.41 8.54
CA MET A 1 -8.72 2.13 8.72
C MET A 1 -7.93 2.77 7.60
N LEU A 2 -6.62 2.91 7.79
CA LEU A 2 -5.71 3.55 6.85
C LEU A 2 -4.77 2.49 6.27
N LEU A 3 -4.66 2.45 4.94
CA LEU A 3 -3.68 1.61 4.26
C LEU A 3 -2.49 2.49 3.86
N VAL A 4 -1.29 2.07 4.27
CA VAL A 4 -0.04 2.75 3.89
C VAL A 4 0.75 1.79 3.01
N ILE A 5 1.12 2.25 1.81
CA ILE A 5 1.91 1.47 0.86
C ILE A 5 3.25 2.17 0.70
N ASP A 6 4.31 1.52 1.15
CA ASP A 6 5.66 2.05 1.09
C ASP A 6 6.44 1.29 0.01
N VAL A 7 6.78 1.99 -1.06
CA VAL A 7 7.35 1.38 -2.27
C VAL A 7 8.85 1.65 -2.31
N GLY A 8 9.63 0.64 -1.96
CA GLY A 8 11.08 0.67 -2.06
C GLY A 8 11.55 0.06 -3.38
N ASN A 9 12.84 0.17 -3.64
CA ASN A 9 13.42 -0.36 -4.89
C ASN A 9 13.32 -1.88 -4.99
N THR A 10 13.40 -2.55 -3.86
CA THR A 10 13.40 -4.02 -3.79
C THR A 10 12.10 -4.59 -3.27
N ASN A 11 11.53 -3.95 -2.27
CA ASN A 11 10.32 -4.43 -1.61
C ASN A 11 9.28 -3.34 -1.48
N ILE A 12 8.03 -3.76 -1.51
CA ILE A 12 6.88 -2.95 -1.16
C ILE A 12 6.34 -3.47 0.16
N VAL A 13 6.08 -2.57 1.09
CA VAL A 13 5.46 -2.91 2.37
C VAL A 13 4.09 -2.24 2.42
N ALA A 14 3.07 -3.03 2.67
CA ALA A 14 1.71 -2.52 2.85
C ALA A 14 1.30 -2.76 4.30
N GLY A 15 0.80 -1.74 4.96
CA GLY A 15 0.37 -1.84 6.34
C GLY A 15 -1.00 -1.23 6.55
N VAL A 16 -1.79 -1.84 7.41
CA VAL A 16 -3.11 -1.34 7.78
C VAL A 16 -3.07 -0.84 9.20
N PHE A 17 -3.46 0.41 9.38
CA PHE A 17 -3.51 1.07 10.68
C PHE A 17 -4.95 1.27 11.12
N ASP A 18 -5.21 0.95 12.38
CA ASP A 18 -6.42 1.34 13.07
C ASP A 18 -6.01 2.43 14.05
N ASP A 19 -6.31 3.68 13.73
CA ASP A 19 -5.80 4.83 14.43
C ASP A 19 -4.26 4.82 14.37
N LYS A 20 -3.56 4.67 15.47
CA LYS A 20 -2.10 4.64 15.49
C LYS A 20 -1.53 3.24 15.57
N GLU A 21 -2.39 2.24 15.59
CA GLU A 21 -1.96 0.86 15.77
C GLU A 21 -1.86 0.15 14.42
N LEU A 22 -0.70 -0.46 14.16
CA LEU A 22 -0.50 -1.29 12.97
C LEU A 22 -1.13 -2.65 13.23
N VAL A 23 -2.26 -2.92 12.57
CA VAL A 23 -3.02 -4.16 12.82
C VAL A 23 -2.58 -5.32 11.94
N CYS A 24 -2.09 -5.04 10.75
CA CYS A 24 -1.49 -6.08 9.90
C CYS A 24 -0.63 -5.43 8.84
N HIS A 25 0.30 -6.21 8.30
CA HIS A 25 1.18 -5.73 7.24
C HIS A 25 1.69 -6.88 6.40
N TRP A 26 2.10 -6.56 5.18
CA TRP A 26 2.62 -7.53 4.23
C TRP A 26 3.81 -6.93 3.50
N ARG A 27 4.72 -7.80 3.08
CA ARG A 27 5.87 -7.42 2.28
C ARG A 27 5.88 -8.25 1.01
N PHE A 28 6.14 -7.63 -0.11
CA PHE A 28 6.28 -8.33 -1.38
C PHE A 28 7.29 -7.63 -2.25
N SER A 29 7.79 -8.35 -3.25
CA SER A 29 8.82 -7.82 -4.13
C SER A 29 8.30 -6.68 -4.99
N THR A 30 9.13 -5.68 -5.19
CA THR A 30 8.84 -4.60 -6.12
C THR A 30 9.00 -5.11 -7.53
N ASP A 31 7.93 -5.02 -8.32
CA ASP A 31 7.94 -5.44 -9.72
C ASP A 31 7.47 -4.25 -10.57
N ARG A 32 8.41 -3.67 -11.30
CA ARG A 32 8.14 -2.47 -12.10
C ARG A 32 7.27 -2.74 -13.32
N SER A 33 7.11 -3.99 -13.70
CA SER A 33 6.31 -4.38 -14.86
C SER A 33 4.88 -4.76 -14.51
N LYS A 34 4.54 -4.86 -13.21
CA LYS A 34 3.21 -5.24 -12.78
C LYS A 34 2.20 -4.14 -13.09
N THR A 35 1.04 -4.56 -13.55
CA THR A 35 -0.07 -3.65 -13.84
C THR A 35 -0.86 -3.31 -12.57
N ALA A 36 -1.74 -2.32 -12.68
CA ALA A 36 -2.66 -1.98 -11.59
C ALA A 36 -3.48 -3.20 -11.15
N ASP A 37 -3.98 -3.97 -12.12
CA ASP A 37 -4.80 -5.15 -11.78
C ASP A 37 -3.99 -6.24 -11.11
N GLU A 38 -2.74 -6.44 -11.52
CA GLU A 38 -1.89 -7.42 -10.88
C GLU A 38 -1.61 -7.06 -9.42
N TYR A 39 -1.32 -5.80 -9.15
CA TYR A 39 -1.16 -5.34 -7.77
C TYR A 39 -2.47 -5.42 -6.98
N GLY A 40 -3.58 -5.10 -7.63
CA GLY A 40 -4.90 -5.16 -6.98
C GLY A 40 -5.27 -6.57 -6.55
N ILE A 41 -5.05 -7.54 -7.42
CA ILE A 41 -5.32 -8.94 -7.10
C ILE A 41 -4.38 -9.45 -6.02
N LEU A 42 -3.11 -9.05 -6.08
CA LEU A 42 -2.14 -9.42 -5.06
C LEU A 42 -2.57 -8.91 -3.68
N LEU A 43 -2.92 -7.62 -3.58
CA LEU A 43 -3.38 -7.05 -2.32
C LEU A 43 -4.68 -7.69 -1.85
N ARG A 44 -5.63 -7.91 -2.76
CA ARG A 44 -6.88 -8.57 -2.39
C ARG A 44 -6.63 -9.95 -1.81
N SER A 45 -5.69 -10.70 -2.40
CA SER A 45 -5.34 -12.02 -1.89
C SER A 45 -4.75 -11.94 -0.50
N MET A 46 -3.90 -10.96 -0.24
CA MET A 46 -3.31 -10.76 1.08
C MET A 46 -4.35 -10.35 2.12
N PHE A 47 -5.25 -9.46 1.75
CA PHE A 47 -6.35 -9.05 2.62
C PHE A 47 -7.23 -10.25 2.96
N ASN A 48 -7.56 -11.07 1.96
CA ASN A 48 -8.39 -12.25 2.17
C ASN A 48 -7.69 -13.27 3.06
N TYR A 49 -6.41 -13.48 2.84
CA TYR A 49 -5.65 -14.44 3.64
C TYR A 49 -5.65 -14.06 5.13
N THR A 50 -5.51 -12.77 5.42
CA THR A 50 -5.49 -12.28 6.81
C THR A 50 -6.89 -11.96 7.33
N ARG A 51 -7.91 -12.16 6.52
CA ARG A 51 -9.30 -11.86 6.87
C ARG A 51 -9.53 -10.40 7.23
N MET A 52 -8.78 -9.52 6.56
CA MET A 52 -8.96 -8.07 6.69
C MET A 52 -9.91 -7.63 5.57
N PRO A 53 -11.09 -7.10 5.90
CA PRO A 53 -12.02 -6.64 4.87
C PRO A 53 -11.49 -5.38 4.18
N MET A 54 -11.49 -5.38 2.85
CA MET A 54 -11.01 -4.23 2.08
C MET A 54 -11.89 -2.99 2.28
N ASP A 55 -13.18 -3.19 2.54
CA ASP A 55 -14.11 -2.07 2.74
C ASP A 55 -13.91 -1.34 4.07
N GLN A 56 -13.08 -1.86 4.95
CA GLN A 56 -12.69 -1.15 6.17
C GLN A 56 -11.64 -0.07 5.90
N ILE A 57 -11.00 -0.09 4.74
CA ILE A 57 -10.02 0.93 4.37
C ILE A 57 -10.78 2.19 3.93
N LYS A 58 -10.50 3.31 4.59
CA LYS A 58 -11.16 4.60 4.30
C LYS A 58 -10.21 5.63 3.71
N ALA A 59 -8.91 5.38 3.78
CA ALA A 59 -7.90 6.27 3.21
C ALA A 59 -6.65 5.45 2.88
N ILE A 60 -5.90 5.91 1.88
CA ILE A 60 -4.67 5.25 1.43
C ILE A 60 -3.58 6.30 1.26
N ILE A 61 -2.39 6.00 1.75
CA ILE A 61 -1.19 6.80 1.53
C ILE A 61 -0.17 5.95 0.79
N ILE A 62 0.40 6.48 -0.28
CA ILE A 62 1.48 5.85 -1.02
C ILE A 62 2.73 6.69 -0.87
N SER A 63 3.82 6.06 -0.42
CA SER A 63 5.16 6.65 -0.40
C SER A 63 6.03 5.83 -1.33
N SER A 64 6.72 6.47 -2.27
CA SER A 64 7.46 5.71 -3.28
C SER A 64 8.79 6.36 -3.63
N VAL A 65 9.84 5.52 -3.74
CA VAL A 65 11.11 5.88 -4.36
C VAL A 65 11.20 5.31 -5.78
N VAL A 66 10.09 4.79 -6.32
CA VAL A 66 10.03 4.20 -7.65
C VAL A 66 8.94 4.91 -8.45
N PRO A 67 9.27 6.08 -9.05
CA PRO A 67 8.25 6.89 -9.74
C PRO A 67 7.40 6.16 -10.77
N PRO A 68 7.94 5.21 -11.56
CA PRO A 68 7.10 4.51 -12.55
C PRO A 68 5.95 3.70 -11.94
N LEU A 69 5.98 3.37 -10.65
CA LEU A 69 4.91 2.61 -10.01
C LEU A 69 3.82 3.48 -9.42
N ILE A 70 3.99 4.78 -9.37
CA ILE A 70 3.00 5.68 -8.76
C ILE A 70 1.67 5.59 -9.51
N VAL A 71 1.68 5.71 -10.84
CA VAL A 71 0.44 5.70 -11.63
C VAL A 71 -0.28 4.35 -11.54
N PRO A 72 0.39 3.20 -11.77
CA PRO A 72 -0.31 1.91 -11.62
C PRO A 72 -0.87 1.69 -10.22
N LEU A 73 -0.15 2.11 -9.17
CA LEU A 73 -0.64 1.92 -7.81
C LEU A 73 -1.81 2.84 -7.49
N CYS A 74 -1.82 4.07 -8.03
CA CYS A 74 -2.97 4.95 -7.88
C CYS A 74 -4.21 4.37 -8.58
N HIS A 75 -4.04 3.84 -9.78
CA HIS A 75 -5.14 3.19 -10.50
C HIS A 75 -5.65 1.97 -9.72
N MET A 76 -4.74 1.21 -9.13
CA MET A 76 -5.11 0.06 -8.30
C MET A 76 -5.98 0.50 -7.12
N CYS A 77 -5.58 1.56 -6.43
CA CYS A 77 -6.36 2.07 -5.29
C CYS A 77 -7.76 2.50 -5.72
N GLU A 78 -7.87 3.17 -6.85
CA GLU A 78 -9.16 3.63 -7.34
C GLU A 78 -10.07 2.49 -7.75
N ARG A 79 -9.52 1.47 -8.41
CA ARG A 79 -10.32 0.33 -8.88
C ARG A 79 -10.69 -0.64 -7.79
N TYR A 80 -9.77 -0.95 -6.89
CA TYR A 80 -9.95 -2.03 -5.93
C TYR A 80 -10.44 -1.56 -4.57
N PHE A 81 -10.16 -0.31 -4.22
CA PHE A 81 -10.60 0.26 -2.93
C PHE A 81 -11.60 1.39 -3.12
N GLU A 82 -11.80 1.86 -4.35
CA GLU A 82 -12.66 3.01 -4.66
C GLU A 82 -12.23 4.26 -3.90
N LEU A 83 -10.92 4.43 -3.75
CA LEU A 83 -10.32 5.54 -3.03
C LEU A 83 -9.21 6.17 -3.86
N THR A 84 -9.12 7.49 -3.80
CA THR A 84 -7.99 8.22 -4.37
C THR A 84 -6.90 8.30 -3.31
N PRO A 85 -5.72 7.73 -3.55
CA PRO A 85 -4.67 7.75 -2.53
C PRO A 85 -4.01 9.11 -2.44
N MET A 86 -3.47 9.42 -1.26
CA MET A 86 -2.54 10.53 -1.10
C MET A 86 -1.14 10.01 -1.42
N VAL A 87 -0.47 10.67 -2.36
CA VAL A 87 0.91 10.30 -2.72
C VAL A 87 1.85 11.29 -2.05
N VAL A 88 2.83 10.75 -1.32
CA VAL A 88 3.79 11.57 -0.61
C VAL A 88 5.21 11.16 -1.02
N GLY A 89 6.17 12.03 -0.78
CA GLY A 89 7.57 11.74 -1.07
C GLY A 89 8.11 10.68 -0.14
N PRO A 90 9.26 10.09 -0.49
CA PRO A 90 9.90 9.09 0.37
C PRO A 90 10.29 9.70 1.71
N GLY A 91 10.33 8.86 2.73
CA GLY A 91 10.75 9.29 4.05
C GLY A 91 9.72 10.07 4.83
N ILE A 92 8.46 9.66 4.76
CA ILE A 92 7.40 10.28 5.56
C ILE A 92 7.81 10.31 7.02
N LYS A 93 7.80 11.50 7.60
CA LYS A 93 8.21 11.71 8.99
C LYS A 93 7.02 11.83 9.92
N SER A 94 5.96 11.13 9.65
CA SER A 94 4.78 11.14 10.52
C SER A 94 4.80 9.94 11.43
N GLY A 95 3.91 9.90 12.40
CA GLY A 95 3.77 8.76 13.29
C GLY A 95 3.23 7.51 12.63
N ILE A 96 2.89 7.57 11.35
CA ILE A 96 2.37 6.42 10.61
C ILE A 96 3.43 5.79 9.70
N SER A 97 4.68 6.11 9.90
CA SER A 97 5.77 5.52 9.14
C SER A 97 5.89 4.02 9.43
N LEU A 98 6.03 3.20 8.39
CA LEU A 98 6.29 1.78 8.53
C LEU A 98 7.79 1.60 8.76
N ARG A 99 8.15 1.06 9.90
CA ARG A 99 9.55 0.97 10.31
C ARG A 99 10.14 -0.39 10.02
N TYR A 100 10.09 -0.78 8.77
CA TYR A 100 10.69 -2.03 8.36
C TYR A 100 11.91 -1.77 7.51
N ASP A 101 12.97 -2.49 7.80
CA ASP A 101 14.16 -2.44 6.99
C ASP A 101 13.91 -3.13 5.67
N ASN A 102 14.15 -2.44 4.63
CA ASN A 102 13.98 -2.95 3.27
C ASN A 102 15.33 -3.20 2.64
#